data_18a83f8a0b371604b546c5b631064532
#
_entry.id   18a83f8a0b371604b546c5b631064532
#
_cell.length_a   1.000
_cell.length_b   1.000
_cell.length_c   1.000
_cell.angle_alpha   90.00
_cell.angle_beta   90.00
_cell.angle_gamma   90.00
#
_symmetry.space_group_name_H-M   'P 1'
#
loop_
_entity.id
_entity.type
_entity.pdbx_description
1 polymer ?
#
loop_
_entity_poly.entity_id
_entity_poly.type
_entity_poly.pdbx_seq_one_letter_code
_entity_poly.pdbx_strand_id
1 'polypeptide(L)'
;MIDETTNDTHDATPNENLEEFAPDVDDADESAASEPDPVEILKGENAELRDRYLRLAAEMDNLRRRTEREVKDAKSYSVAGFARDMLAVSDNLRRAIDAIPADVRAGADAGLSTLIEGVEMTERSMLSTLERHGVRKLEPVGQKFDPNFHQAMFEIPNVEVPNNTVVQVVQDGFSIGERVLRPAMVGVAKGGPKVVDIDNGANSPFDEKDA
;
A
#
# COMPACT_ATOMS: atom_id res chain seq x y z
N MET A 1 -41.46 -33.17 -61.42
CA MET A 1 -41.10 -34.06 -62.52
C MET A 1 -40.23 -35.13 -61.84
N ILE A 2 -40.85 -36.21 -61.35
CA ILE A 2 -41.04 -37.46 -62.16
C ILE A 2 -39.67 -38.19 -62.17
N ASP A 3 -39.44 -39.40 -61.73
CA ASP A 3 -40.20 -40.64 -61.51
C ASP A 3 -39.31 -41.57 -60.65
N GLU A 4 -39.82 -42.33 -59.70
CA GLU A 4 -40.39 -43.67 -59.85
C GLU A 4 -39.52 -44.62 -60.72
N THR A 5 -39.10 -45.75 -60.24
CA THR A 5 -39.85 -47.00 -60.06
C THR A 5 -38.89 -48.13 -59.60
N THR A 6 -39.35 -48.85 -58.65
CA THR A 6 -39.81 -50.30 -58.64
C THR A 6 -38.73 -51.33 -58.68
N ASN A 7 -38.66 -52.12 -57.60
CA ASN A 7 -39.21 -53.44 -57.41
C ASN A 7 -38.47 -54.55 -58.17
N ASP A 8 -37.92 -55.55 -57.52
CA ASP A 8 -38.44 -56.88 -57.62
C ASP A 8 -37.89 -57.82 -56.55
N THR A 9 -38.80 -58.59 -56.07
CA THR A 9 -38.73 -59.70 -55.17
C THR A 9 -38.09 -60.92 -55.84
N HIS A 10 -37.32 -61.74 -55.12
CA HIS A 10 -37.40 -63.18 -55.30
C HIS A 10 -37.04 -63.93 -54.01
N ASP A 11 -37.99 -64.66 -53.61
CA ASP A 11 -38.17 -65.74 -52.67
C ASP A 11 -37.28 -66.97 -53.01
N ALA A 12 -36.80 -67.60 -51.97
CA ALA A 12 -36.81 -69.13 -51.82
C ALA A 12 -35.94 -69.56 -50.63
N THR A 13 -36.57 -70.20 -49.72
CA THR A 13 -36.05 -71.11 -48.67
C THR A 13 -35.64 -72.43 -49.24
N PRO A 14 -35.27 -73.43 -48.45
CA PRO A 14 -34.27 -73.55 -47.36
C PRO A 14 -33.30 -74.72 -47.65
N ASN A 15 -32.24 -74.82 -46.90
CA ASN A 15 -31.65 -76.16 -46.70
C ASN A 15 -30.95 -76.31 -45.37
N GLU A 16 -31.40 -77.28 -44.62
CA GLU A 16 -30.81 -77.85 -43.43
C GLU A 16 -29.46 -78.55 -43.75
N ASN A 17 -28.47 -78.41 -42.91
CA ASN A 17 -27.88 -79.52 -42.16
C ASN A 17 -26.59 -79.12 -41.44
N LEU A 18 -26.58 -79.31 -40.15
CA LEU A 18 -25.64 -80.06 -39.31
C LEU A 18 -24.11 -79.79 -39.47
N GLU A 19 -23.52 -79.38 -38.46
CA GLU A 19 -22.62 -80.03 -37.53
C GLU A 19 -21.73 -79.07 -36.80
N GLU A 20 -21.94 -78.99 -35.52
CA GLU A 20 -21.04 -79.04 -34.40
C GLU A 20 -19.54 -78.95 -34.75
N PHE A 21 -18.97 -77.75 -34.51
CA PHE A 21 -17.56 -77.66 -34.17
C PHE A 21 -17.40 -76.33 -33.32
N ALA A 22 -17.23 -76.52 -32.05
CA ALA A 22 -16.70 -75.47 -31.21
C ALA A 22 -15.18 -75.41 -31.36
N PRO A 23 -14.63 -74.24 -31.50
CA PRO A 23 -13.34 -73.98 -30.91
C PRO A 23 -13.48 -72.92 -29.80
N ASP A 24 -12.82 -73.17 -28.69
CA ASP A 24 -12.44 -72.28 -27.66
C ASP A 24 -11.97 -70.95 -28.28
N VAL A 25 -12.70 -69.88 -28.05
CA VAL A 25 -12.19 -68.53 -28.27
C VAL A 25 -11.74 -68.00 -26.93
N ASP A 26 -10.44 -68.01 -26.80
CA ASP A 26 -9.73 -67.16 -25.81
C ASP A 26 -10.43 -65.84 -25.67
N ASP A 27 -10.85 -65.57 -24.48
CA ASP A 27 -11.33 -64.28 -23.99
C ASP A 27 -10.15 -63.31 -24.00
N ALA A 28 -9.78 -62.82 -25.19
CA ALA A 28 -8.90 -61.72 -25.33
C ALA A 28 -9.71 -60.46 -24.92
N ASP A 29 -9.59 -60.12 -23.67
CA ASP A 29 -9.97 -58.82 -23.11
C ASP A 29 -9.21 -57.73 -23.90
N GLU A 30 -9.76 -57.38 -25.05
CA GLU A 30 -9.36 -56.23 -25.82
C GLU A 30 -9.97 -55.01 -25.11
N SER A 31 -9.28 -54.62 -24.06
CA SER A 31 -9.44 -53.30 -23.46
C SER A 31 -9.15 -52.27 -24.56
N ALA A 32 -10.11 -52.08 -25.44
CA ALA A 32 -10.15 -50.96 -26.34
C ALA A 32 -10.22 -49.68 -25.46
N ALA A 33 -9.06 -49.08 -25.24
CA ALA A 33 -8.99 -47.74 -24.70
C ALA A 33 -9.86 -46.85 -25.60
N SER A 34 -11.09 -46.63 -25.19
CA SER A 34 -12.02 -45.74 -25.88
C SER A 34 -11.34 -44.38 -26.05
N GLU A 35 -11.14 -43.95 -27.27
CA GLU A 35 -10.65 -42.61 -27.54
C GLU A 35 -11.54 -41.63 -26.74
N PRO A 36 -10.93 -40.67 -26.01
CA PRO A 36 -11.70 -39.78 -25.17
C PRO A 36 -12.70 -38.99 -26.02
N ASP A 37 -13.94 -38.95 -25.58
CA ASP A 37 -15.05 -38.26 -26.28
C ASP A 37 -14.61 -36.80 -26.59
N PRO A 38 -14.58 -36.41 -27.86
CA PRO A 38 -14.23 -35.04 -28.27
C PRO A 38 -14.99 -33.95 -27.49
N VAL A 39 -16.21 -34.28 -27.05
CA VAL A 39 -17.03 -33.36 -26.23
C VAL A 39 -16.44 -33.20 -24.82
N GLU A 40 -15.86 -34.27 -24.26
CA GLU A 40 -15.21 -34.16 -22.95
C GLU A 40 -13.90 -33.38 -23.02
N ILE A 41 -13.10 -33.58 -24.08
CA ILE A 41 -11.89 -32.81 -24.33
C ILE A 41 -12.24 -31.31 -24.43
N LEU A 42 -13.23 -30.97 -25.26
CA LEU A 42 -13.66 -29.58 -25.43
C LEU A 42 -14.24 -28.97 -24.14
N LYS A 43 -14.93 -29.75 -23.31
CA LYS A 43 -15.38 -29.30 -21.99
C LYS A 43 -14.20 -29.02 -21.06
N GLY A 44 -13.19 -29.88 -21.06
CA GLY A 44 -11.95 -29.71 -20.29
C GLY A 44 -11.21 -28.41 -20.70
N GLU A 45 -10.97 -28.25 -22.01
CA GLU A 45 -10.33 -27.03 -22.54
C GLU A 45 -11.12 -25.77 -22.20
N ASN A 46 -12.46 -25.83 -22.30
CA ASN A 46 -13.32 -24.69 -21.96
C ASN A 46 -13.26 -24.36 -20.46
N ALA A 47 -13.20 -25.38 -19.60
CA ALA A 47 -13.01 -25.18 -18.16
C ALA A 47 -11.65 -24.53 -17.86
N GLU A 48 -10.57 -25.05 -18.45
CA GLU A 48 -9.23 -24.45 -18.30
C GLU A 48 -9.15 -23.02 -18.80
N LEU A 49 -9.77 -22.72 -19.96
CA LEU A 49 -9.79 -21.38 -20.51
C LEU A 49 -10.58 -20.43 -19.62
N ARG A 50 -11.68 -20.87 -19.02
CA ARG A 50 -12.44 -20.10 -18.05
C ARG A 50 -11.63 -19.81 -16.80
N ASP A 51 -10.95 -20.82 -16.28
CA ASP A 51 -10.10 -20.63 -15.08
C ASP A 51 -8.93 -19.67 -15.36
N ARG A 52 -8.30 -19.80 -16.54
CA ARG A 52 -7.27 -18.84 -16.96
C ARG A 52 -7.84 -17.44 -17.11
N TYR A 53 -9.02 -17.31 -17.72
CA TYR A 53 -9.68 -16.01 -17.85
C TYR A 53 -10.00 -15.37 -16.50
N LEU A 54 -10.58 -16.14 -15.57
CA LEU A 54 -10.91 -15.64 -14.24
C LEU A 54 -9.65 -15.22 -13.47
N ARG A 55 -8.59 -16.00 -13.58
CA ARG A 55 -7.29 -15.66 -12.97
C ARG A 55 -6.72 -14.37 -13.54
N LEU A 56 -6.68 -14.25 -14.87
CA LEU A 56 -6.20 -13.05 -15.54
C LEU A 56 -7.07 -11.83 -15.20
N ALA A 57 -8.38 -11.97 -15.13
CA ALA A 57 -9.29 -10.90 -14.74
C ALA A 57 -9.00 -10.42 -13.31
N ALA A 58 -8.76 -11.36 -12.37
CA ALA A 58 -8.39 -11.02 -11.00
C ALA A 58 -7.01 -10.34 -10.92
N GLU A 59 -6.03 -10.81 -11.69
CA GLU A 59 -4.71 -10.20 -11.79
C GLU A 59 -4.78 -8.78 -12.37
N MET A 60 -5.58 -8.57 -13.42
CA MET A 60 -5.82 -7.24 -14.00
C MET A 60 -6.46 -6.28 -13.00
N ASP A 61 -7.47 -6.73 -12.23
CA ASP A 61 -8.10 -5.88 -11.21
C ASP A 61 -7.12 -5.52 -10.09
N ASN A 62 -6.33 -6.48 -9.63
CA ASN A 62 -5.27 -6.24 -8.65
C ASN A 62 -4.21 -5.26 -9.17
N LEU A 63 -3.75 -5.45 -10.42
CA LEU A 63 -2.79 -4.55 -11.05
C LEU A 63 -3.36 -3.14 -11.19
N ARG A 64 -4.62 -3.02 -11.64
CA ARG A 64 -5.31 -1.74 -11.76
C ARG A 64 -5.35 -1.00 -10.42
N ARG A 65 -5.79 -1.67 -9.35
CA ARG A 65 -5.85 -1.07 -8.01
C ARG A 65 -4.47 -0.66 -7.50
N ARG A 66 -3.47 -1.47 -7.79
CA ARG A 66 -2.08 -1.15 -7.44
C ARG A 66 -1.59 0.08 -8.21
N THR A 67 -1.78 0.11 -9.51
CA THR A 67 -1.37 1.24 -10.36
C THR A 67 -2.08 2.54 -9.97
N GLU A 68 -3.38 2.48 -9.65
CA GLU A 68 -4.13 3.66 -9.17
C GLU A 68 -3.52 4.23 -7.87
N ARG A 69 -3.10 3.36 -6.93
CA ARG A 69 -2.39 3.79 -5.72
C ARG A 69 -1.03 4.38 -6.05
N GLU A 70 -0.22 3.69 -6.86
CA GLU A 70 1.11 4.16 -7.27
C GLU A 70 1.05 5.52 -7.97
N VAL A 71 0.08 5.73 -8.86
CA VAL A 71 -0.14 7.01 -9.53
C VAL A 71 -0.56 8.11 -8.54
N LYS A 72 -1.45 7.79 -7.59
CA LYS A 72 -1.86 8.71 -6.54
C LYS A 72 -0.67 9.12 -5.67
N ASP A 73 0.13 8.14 -5.26
CA ASP A 73 1.32 8.36 -4.44
C ASP A 73 2.38 9.15 -5.21
N ALA A 74 2.65 8.79 -6.46
CA ALA A 74 3.57 9.54 -7.31
C ALA A 74 3.16 11.01 -7.47
N LYS A 75 1.87 11.28 -7.69
CA LYS A 75 1.34 12.66 -7.74
C LYS A 75 1.50 13.40 -6.43
N SER A 76 1.17 12.75 -5.31
CA SER A 76 1.26 13.36 -3.97
C SER A 76 2.70 13.68 -3.59
N TYR A 77 3.66 12.83 -3.98
CA TYR A 77 5.06 13.00 -3.60
C TYR A 77 5.93 13.67 -4.66
N SER A 78 5.38 13.97 -5.84
CA SER A 78 6.13 14.62 -6.93
C SER A 78 6.73 15.97 -6.52
N VAL A 79 6.07 16.69 -5.61
CA VAL A 79 6.52 17.99 -5.10
C VAL A 79 7.43 17.90 -3.87
N ALA A 80 7.71 16.70 -3.36
CA ALA A 80 8.44 16.53 -2.10
C ALA A 80 9.86 17.12 -2.13
N GLY A 81 10.57 16.97 -3.25
CA GLY A 81 11.90 17.57 -3.44
C GLY A 81 11.82 19.08 -3.39
N PHE A 82 10.98 19.66 -4.22
CA PHE A 82 10.74 21.11 -4.25
C PHE A 82 10.29 21.66 -2.90
N ALA A 83 9.35 20.98 -2.23
CA ALA A 83 8.88 21.38 -0.91
C ALA A 83 10.02 21.42 0.11
N ARG A 84 10.93 20.44 0.10
CA ARG A 84 12.08 20.40 0.99
C ARG A 84 13.02 21.58 0.78
N ASP A 85 13.27 21.95 -0.47
CA ASP A 85 14.10 23.10 -0.81
C ASP A 85 13.43 24.41 -0.39
N MET A 86 12.11 24.52 -0.56
CA MET A 86 11.33 25.68 -0.12
C MET A 86 11.29 25.82 1.41
N LEU A 87 11.30 24.72 2.15
CA LEU A 87 11.41 24.76 3.63
C LEU A 87 12.74 25.36 4.08
N ALA A 88 13.84 25.13 3.34
CA ALA A 88 15.11 25.79 3.64
C ALA A 88 15.04 27.31 3.45
N VAL A 89 14.26 27.80 2.48
CA VAL A 89 14.00 29.24 2.30
C VAL A 89 13.19 29.78 3.47
N SER A 90 12.13 29.06 3.91
CA SER A 90 11.35 29.45 5.11
C SER A 90 12.23 29.56 6.34
N ASP A 91 13.10 28.58 6.58
CA ASP A 91 14.02 28.62 7.72
C ASP A 91 14.96 29.85 7.67
N ASN A 92 15.41 30.20 6.47
CA ASN A 92 16.26 31.38 6.30
C ASN A 92 15.50 32.70 6.59
N LEU A 93 14.24 32.80 6.13
CA LEU A 93 13.38 33.96 6.45
C LEU A 93 13.17 34.09 7.95
N ARG A 94 12.83 32.95 8.60
CA ARG A 94 12.64 32.92 10.05
C ARG A 94 13.90 33.31 10.82
N ARG A 95 15.05 32.73 10.41
CA ARG A 95 16.35 33.09 11.01
C ARG A 95 16.70 34.55 10.84
N ALA A 96 16.35 35.17 9.69
CA ALA A 96 16.56 36.59 9.47
C ALA A 96 15.71 37.46 10.43
N ILE A 97 14.46 37.04 10.67
CA ILE A 97 13.57 37.71 11.62
C ILE A 97 14.09 37.54 13.05
N ASP A 98 14.48 36.32 13.43
CA ASP A 98 14.97 35.99 14.78
C ASP A 98 16.34 36.60 15.07
N ALA A 99 17.13 36.94 14.04
CA ALA A 99 18.41 37.62 14.18
C ALA A 99 18.26 39.11 14.55
N ILE A 100 17.06 39.70 14.49
CA ILE A 100 16.80 41.07 14.89
C ILE A 100 16.73 41.12 16.41
N PRO A 101 17.64 41.85 17.10
CA PRO A 101 17.62 41.99 18.55
C PRO A 101 16.29 42.56 19.05
N ALA A 102 15.86 42.12 20.22
CA ALA A 102 14.56 42.49 20.78
C ALA A 102 14.44 43.99 21.05
N ASP A 103 15.55 44.65 21.44
CA ASP A 103 15.66 46.07 21.64
C ASP A 103 15.51 46.87 20.34
N VAL A 104 16.13 46.38 19.25
CA VAL A 104 15.98 46.95 17.90
C VAL A 104 14.54 46.79 17.40
N ARG A 105 13.93 45.64 17.65
CA ARG A 105 12.53 45.37 17.28
C ARG A 105 11.55 46.26 18.05
N ALA A 106 11.81 46.47 19.35
CA ALA A 106 10.98 47.35 20.20
C ALA A 106 11.13 48.82 19.87
N GLY A 107 12.33 49.24 19.40
CA GLY A 107 12.63 50.62 18.97
C GLY A 107 12.51 50.84 17.48
N ALA A 108 11.97 49.90 16.71
CA ALA A 108 11.86 50.00 15.27
C ALA A 108 11.04 51.19 14.81
N ASP A 109 11.55 51.92 13.85
CA ASP A 109 10.77 52.91 13.14
C ASP A 109 9.66 52.26 12.28
N ALA A 110 8.74 53.07 11.76
CA ALA A 110 7.63 52.56 10.96
C ALA A 110 8.11 51.80 9.71
N GLY A 111 9.26 52.17 9.14
CA GLY A 111 9.82 51.50 7.97
C GLY A 111 10.34 50.11 8.27
N LEU A 112 11.10 49.96 9.36
CA LEU A 112 11.63 48.65 9.79
C LEU A 112 10.51 47.74 10.28
N SER A 113 9.53 48.26 11.02
CA SER A 113 8.36 47.48 11.45
C SER A 113 7.58 46.94 10.27
N THR A 114 7.29 47.77 9.25
CA THR A 114 6.61 47.32 8.02
C THR A 114 7.42 46.29 7.25
N LEU A 115 8.74 46.41 7.21
CA LEU A 115 9.61 45.42 6.57
C LEU A 115 9.54 44.08 7.28
N ILE A 116 9.63 44.03 8.62
CA ILE A 116 9.53 42.83 9.42
C ILE A 116 8.17 42.16 9.18
N GLU A 117 7.07 42.89 9.25
CA GLU A 117 5.73 42.38 8.97
C GLU A 117 5.61 41.81 7.55
N GLY A 118 6.21 42.48 6.56
CA GLY A 118 6.24 42.00 5.18
C GLY A 118 6.95 40.65 5.01
N VAL A 119 8.08 40.48 5.72
CA VAL A 119 8.82 39.20 5.70
C VAL A 119 8.05 38.10 6.42
N GLU A 120 7.46 38.39 7.59
CA GLU A 120 6.60 37.43 8.32
C GLU A 120 5.38 37.03 7.49
N MET A 121 4.76 37.96 6.78
CA MET A 121 3.64 37.68 5.88
C MET A 121 4.07 36.81 4.72
N THR A 122 5.26 37.02 4.15
CA THR A 122 5.81 36.23 3.06
C THR A 122 6.08 34.80 3.50
N GLU A 123 6.70 34.60 4.67
CA GLU A 123 6.93 33.28 5.25
C GLU A 123 5.60 32.53 5.45
N ARG A 124 4.63 33.21 6.10
CA ARG A 124 3.31 32.61 6.36
C ARG A 124 2.57 32.24 5.06
N SER A 125 2.61 33.12 4.06
CA SER A 125 2.00 32.88 2.75
C SER A 125 2.65 31.69 2.03
N MET A 126 3.96 31.53 2.13
CA MET A 126 4.70 30.41 1.57
C MET A 126 4.32 29.10 2.26
N LEU A 127 4.30 29.05 3.59
CA LEU A 127 3.87 27.89 4.36
C LEU A 127 2.43 27.50 4.03
N SER A 128 1.50 28.44 3.98
CA SER A 128 0.12 28.21 3.57
C SER A 128 0.01 27.65 2.15
N THR A 129 0.89 28.08 1.25
CA THR A 129 0.94 27.52 -0.11
C THR A 129 1.42 26.06 -0.09
N LEU A 130 2.44 25.74 0.69
CA LEU A 130 2.91 24.37 0.87
C LEU A 130 1.83 23.47 1.48
N GLU A 131 1.05 23.99 2.45
CA GLU A 131 -0.07 23.26 3.05
C GLU A 131 -1.14 22.87 2.01
N ARG A 132 -1.46 23.75 1.07
CA ARG A 132 -2.37 23.43 -0.05
C ARG A 132 -1.86 22.31 -0.94
N HIS A 133 -0.55 22.08 -0.98
CA HIS A 133 0.09 20.97 -1.68
C HIS A 133 0.31 19.74 -0.80
N GLY A 134 -0.30 19.72 0.41
CA GLY A 134 -0.29 18.57 1.31
C GLY A 134 0.90 18.51 2.26
N VAL A 135 1.75 19.52 2.29
CA VAL A 135 2.82 19.67 3.29
C VAL A 135 2.21 20.13 4.61
N ARG A 136 2.53 19.46 5.70
CA ARG A 136 2.02 19.79 7.04
C ARG A 136 3.18 19.95 8.01
N LYS A 137 3.08 20.97 8.86
CA LYS A 137 3.99 21.15 9.97
C LYS A 137 3.72 20.09 11.05
N LEU A 138 4.77 19.53 11.61
CA LEU A 138 4.68 18.64 12.77
C LEU A 138 4.57 19.46 14.04
N GLU A 139 3.72 19.03 14.95
CA GLU A 139 3.53 19.66 16.28
C GLU A 139 3.98 18.68 17.36
N PRO A 140 5.29 18.48 17.56
CA PRO A 140 5.81 17.45 18.44
C PRO A 140 5.81 17.83 19.91
N VAL A 141 5.64 19.11 20.27
CA VAL A 141 5.72 19.58 21.67
C VAL A 141 4.67 18.87 22.53
N GLY A 142 5.08 18.31 23.63
CA GLY A 142 4.22 17.54 24.55
C GLY A 142 3.91 16.11 24.10
N GLN A 143 4.35 15.71 22.90
CA GLN A 143 4.18 14.36 22.40
C GLN A 143 5.37 13.47 22.81
N LYS A 144 5.13 12.15 22.83
CA LYS A 144 6.20 11.17 22.99
C LYS A 144 7.14 11.22 21.77
N PHE A 145 8.41 11.15 22.02
CA PHE A 145 9.42 11.10 20.95
C PHE A 145 9.19 9.89 20.03
N ASP A 146 9.10 10.15 18.72
CA ASP A 146 9.00 9.14 17.68
C ASP A 146 10.16 9.30 16.69
N PRO A 147 11.08 8.33 16.59
CA PRO A 147 12.22 8.39 15.67
C PRO A 147 11.84 8.56 14.19
N ASN A 148 10.61 8.20 13.79
CA ASN A 148 10.16 8.36 12.41
C ASN A 148 9.89 9.82 12.03
N PHE A 149 9.48 10.64 13.01
CA PHE A 149 9.07 12.02 12.80
C PHE A 149 9.99 13.04 13.46
N HIS A 150 10.75 12.62 14.46
CA HIS A 150 11.55 13.49 15.32
C HIS A 150 13.02 13.08 15.32
N GLN A 151 13.89 14.08 15.42
CA GLN A 151 15.33 13.90 15.64
C GLN A 151 15.69 14.54 16.95
N ALA A 152 16.02 13.73 17.97
CA ALA A 152 16.49 14.24 19.25
C ALA A 152 17.91 14.84 19.11
N MET A 153 18.07 16.09 19.53
CA MET A 153 19.38 16.77 19.51
C MET A 153 20.04 16.77 20.87
N PHE A 154 19.27 16.93 21.93
CA PHE A 154 19.74 16.96 23.31
C PHE A 154 18.65 16.56 24.29
N GLU A 155 19.05 16.18 25.49
CA GLU A 155 18.18 15.87 26.60
C GLU A 155 18.07 17.06 27.55
N ILE A 156 16.86 17.39 27.97
CA ILE A 156 16.57 18.46 28.93
C ILE A 156 16.16 17.79 30.24
N PRO A 157 16.87 18.05 31.36
CA PRO A 157 16.43 17.60 32.67
C PRO A 157 15.07 18.19 32.98
N ASN A 158 14.02 17.39 33.02
CA ASN A 158 12.68 17.81 33.39
C ASN A 158 11.95 16.64 34.06
N VAL A 159 11.56 16.84 35.32
CA VAL A 159 10.86 15.81 36.12
C VAL A 159 9.33 15.94 36.08
N GLU A 160 8.83 17.05 35.51
CA GLU A 160 7.39 17.36 35.47
C GLU A 160 6.68 16.62 34.33
N VAL A 161 7.41 16.29 33.26
CA VAL A 161 6.87 15.58 32.10
C VAL A 161 7.48 14.18 31.99
N PRO A 162 6.74 13.24 31.39
CA PRO A 162 7.24 11.89 31.20
C PRO A 162 8.57 11.85 30.45
N ASN A 163 9.42 10.87 30.81
CA ASN A 163 10.66 10.64 30.10
C ASN A 163 10.42 10.39 28.59
N ASN A 164 11.31 10.88 27.73
CA ASN A 164 11.16 10.84 26.27
C ASN A 164 9.97 11.66 25.72
N THR A 165 9.48 12.65 26.43
CA THR A 165 8.52 13.64 25.90
C THR A 165 9.28 14.78 25.24
N VAL A 166 8.80 15.24 24.08
CA VAL A 166 9.36 16.42 23.41
C VAL A 166 8.99 17.68 24.19
N VAL A 167 10.00 18.37 24.66
CA VAL A 167 9.84 19.61 25.46
C VAL A 167 10.01 20.86 24.60
N GLN A 168 10.96 20.80 23.66
CA GLN A 168 11.33 21.95 22.85
C GLN A 168 11.57 21.53 21.40
N VAL A 169 11.18 22.41 20.47
CA VAL A 169 11.50 22.29 19.04
C VAL A 169 12.61 23.29 18.71
N VAL A 170 13.69 22.79 18.14
CA VAL A 170 14.82 23.59 17.65
C VAL A 170 14.61 23.97 16.18
N GLN A 171 14.09 23.01 15.40
CA GLN A 171 13.77 23.21 14.00
C GLN A 171 12.48 22.49 13.67
N ASP A 172 11.57 23.20 13.01
CA ASP A 172 10.26 22.66 12.63
C ASP A 172 10.40 21.48 11.66
N GLY A 173 9.68 20.40 11.95
CA GLY A 173 9.54 19.25 11.08
C GLY A 173 8.32 19.40 10.17
N PHE A 174 8.38 18.73 9.03
CA PHE A 174 7.30 18.74 8.04
C PHE A 174 7.09 17.36 7.41
N SER A 175 5.83 17.04 7.11
CA SER A 175 5.43 15.85 6.40
C SER A 175 4.61 16.19 5.15
N ILE A 176 4.54 15.26 4.20
CA ILE A 176 3.62 15.30 3.06
C ILE A 176 2.85 14.00 3.01
N GLY A 177 1.53 14.07 3.27
CA GLY A 177 0.76 12.86 3.51
C GLY A 177 1.33 12.08 4.70
N GLU A 178 1.67 10.81 4.48
CA GLU A 178 2.26 9.93 5.49
C GLU A 178 3.80 9.95 5.51
N ARG A 179 4.44 10.63 4.56
CA ARG A 179 5.91 10.68 4.46
C ARG A 179 6.47 11.91 5.15
N VAL A 180 7.54 11.70 5.91
CA VAL A 180 8.32 12.79 6.49
C VAL A 180 9.18 13.42 5.40
N LEU A 181 9.02 14.75 5.21
CA LEU A 181 9.90 15.55 4.35
C LEU A 181 11.19 15.89 5.09
N ARG A 182 11.04 16.29 6.34
CA ARG A 182 12.12 16.64 7.26
C ARG A 182 11.65 16.36 8.70
N PRO A 183 12.40 15.58 9.50
CA PRO A 183 12.06 15.37 10.90
C PRO A 183 12.16 16.69 11.69
N ALA A 184 11.36 16.82 12.74
CA ALA A 184 11.51 17.91 13.69
C ALA A 184 12.76 17.70 14.55
N MET A 185 13.62 18.69 14.65
CA MET A 185 14.75 18.64 15.58
C MET A 185 14.27 19.09 16.96
N VAL A 186 14.39 18.20 17.94
CA VAL A 186 13.75 18.39 19.24
C VAL A 186 14.70 18.15 20.42
N GLY A 187 14.39 18.82 21.54
CA GLY A 187 14.91 18.48 22.86
C GLY A 187 13.90 17.60 23.60
N VAL A 188 14.38 16.50 24.17
CA VAL A 188 13.55 15.51 24.87
C VAL A 188 13.75 15.57 26.39
N ALA A 189 12.69 15.35 27.15
CA ALA A 189 12.74 15.30 28.61
C ALA A 189 13.51 14.10 29.11
N LYS A 190 14.33 14.31 30.14
CA LYS A 190 15.02 13.27 30.90
C LYS A 190 14.77 13.42 32.41
N GLY A 191 14.52 12.32 33.07
CA GLY A 191 14.37 12.29 34.54
C GLY A 191 12.91 12.29 35.04
N GLY A 192 11.94 12.41 34.15
CA GLY A 192 10.53 12.28 34.52
C GLY A 192 10.06 10.84 34.70
N PRO A 193 8.80 10.62 35.10
CA PRO A 193 8.22 9.30 35.26
C PRO A 193 8.29 8.51 33.95
N LYS A 194 8.65 7.23 34.05
CA LYS A 194 8.61 6.34 32.87
C LYS A 194 7.15 6.07 32.55
N VAL A 195 6.70 6.43 31.35
CA VAL A 195 5.43 5.93 30.83
C VAL A 195 5.64 4.45 30.55
N VAL A 196 5.04 3.60 31.32
CA VAL A 196 4.91 2.17 30.99
C VAL A 196 3.86 2.12 29.88
N ASP A 197 4.29 1.94 28.63
CA ASP A 197 3.36 1.56 27.57
C ASP A 197 2.75 0.23 28.02
N ILE A 198 1.50 0.25 28.43
CA ILE A 198 0.71 -0.95 28.57
C ILE A 198 0.45 -1.38 27.13
N ASP A 199 1.45 -2.08 26.59
CA ASP A 199 1.26 -2.83 25.35
C ASP A 199 0.15 -3.84 25.66
N ASN A 200 -1.00 -3.61 25.07
CA ASN A 200 -2.15 -4.50 25.14
C ASN A 200 -1.87 -5.72 24.25
N GLY A 201 -0.69 -6.29 24.42
CA GLY A 201 -0.24 -7.55 23.86
C GLY A 201 -1.01 -8.67 24.54
N ALA A 202 -1.97 -9.18 23.82
CA ALA A 202 -2.74 -10.35 24.14
C ALA A 202 -1.89 -11.46 24.79
N ASN A 203 -2.28 -11.73 26.04
CA ASN A 203 -2.35 -13.03 26.69
C ASN A 203 -1.73 -14.19 25.88
N SER A 204 -0.52 -14.57 26.22
CA SER A 204 -0.01 -15.90 25.91
C SER A 204 -0.07 -16.74 27.17
N PRO A 205 -1.04 -17.66 27.31
CA PRO A 205 -1.06 -18.61 28.39
C PRO A 205 -0.21 -19.82 27.98
N PHE A 206 1.05 -19.79 28.29
CA PHE A 206 1.84 -21.01 28.43
C PHE A 206 2.55 -20.96 29.78
N ASP A 207 1.77 -21.35 30.79
CA ASP A 207 2.29 -21.92 32.01
C ASP A 207 2.86 -23.29 31.68
N GLU A 208 4.16 -23.39 31.69
CA GLU A 208 4.84 -24.68 31.77
C GLU A 208 5.15 -24.94 33.24
N LYS A 209 4.22 -25.63 33.89
CA LYS A 209 4.48 -26.37 35.11
C LYS A 209 4.81 -27.81 34.71
N ASP A 210 5.75 -28.36 35.46
CA ASP A 210 6.07 -29.76 35.70
C ASP A 210 7.22 -30.38 34.90
N ALA A 211 8.39 -30.45 35.48
CA ALA A 211 8.99 -31.68 36.03
C ALA A 211 10.34 -31.36 36.67
#